data_4119c58e234743e6f31e44b4060ae8b7
#
_entry.id   4119c58e234743e6f31e44b4060ae8b7
#
_cell.length_a   1.000
_cell.length_b   1.000
_cell.length_c   1.000
_cell.angle_alpha   90.00
_cell.angle_beta   90.00
_cell.angle_gamma   90.00
#
_symmetry.space_group_name_H-M   'P 1'
#
loop_
_entity.id
_entity.type
_entity.pdbx_description
1 polymer ?
#
loop_
_entity_poly.entity_id
_entity_poly.type
_entity_poly.pdbx_seq_one_letter_code
_entity_poly.pdbx_strand_id
1 'polypeptide(L)'
;HNTEFRKRVSLNKKWPLFSYHYYSDLFEAMYESDEKFESLLHKYETEIWPNNNFYKVKYLNARDIIKLHLKEELETGRAYEFNISEVNRHTSFKEKIYQSNLCTEIVQPTKGYSSITELYKHEESGEISLCTLSAINVNRINFTFKDNGDFSDETLLKYEECCLYAAKIVDYVIDEMNYPFPQLKFTAQSRRNMGIGINGLAHLMAKLNLKYSSSEGINFIHKLSELHSFAIHKASL
;
A
#
# COMPACT_ATOMS: atom_id res chain seq x y z
N HIS A 1 1.07 -10.18 -6.55
CA HIS A 1 1.50 -10.35 -7.96
C HIS A 1 2.50 -9.27 -8.36
N ASN A 2 3.18 -9.47 -9.50
CA ASN A 2 4.15 -8.57 -10.08
C ASN A 2 3.79 -8.15 -11.52
N THR A 3 4.61 -7.32 -12.16
CA THR A 3 4.39 -6.83 -13.53
C THR A 3 4.29 -7.97 -14.55
N GLU A 4 5.14 -9.01 -14.49
CA GLU A 4 5.11 -10.12 -15.45
C GLU A 4 3.80 -10.93 -15.37
N PHE A 5 3.27 -11.16 -14.16
CA PHE A 5 1.97 -11.81 -14.01
C PHE A 5 0.86 -11.00 -14.70
N ARG A 6 0.81 -9.67 -14.48
CA ARG A 6 -0.17 -8.79 -15.14
C ARG A 6 -0.04 -8.77 -16.65
N LYS A 7 1.19 -8.76 -17.16
CA LYS A 7 1.49 -8.87 -18.61
C LYS A 7 0.93 -10.17 -19.17
N ARG A 8 1.09 -11.31 -18.46
CA ARG A 8 0.53 -12.59 -18.88
C ARG A 8 -1.00 -12.64 -18.81
N VAL A 9 -1.59 -11.97 -17.84
CA VAL A 9 -3.05 -11.81 -17.77
C VAL A 9 -3.57 -11.03 -19.00
N SER A 10 -2.95 -9.91 -19.35
CA SER A 10 -3.36 -9.11 -20.52
C SER A 10 -3.21 -9.87 -21.82
N LEU A 11 -2.13 -10.63 -21.98
CA LEU A 11 -1.81 -11.43 -23.15
C LEU A 11 -2.47 -12.82 -23.17
N ASN A 12 -3.27 -13.16 -22.17
CA ASN A 12 -3.91 -14.47 -22.03
C ASN A 12 -2.91 -15.65 -22.06
N LYS A 13 -1.76 -15.48 -21.43
CA LYS A 13 -0.71 -16.50 -21.35
C LYS A 13 -0.84 -17.39 -20.12
N LYS A 14 -0.14 -18.51 -20.13
CA LYS A 14 -0.02 -19.40 -18.98
C LYS A 14 0.89 -18.80 -17.91
N TRP A 15 0.59 -19.12 -16.64
CA TRP A 15 1.40 -18.81 -15.48
C TRP A 15 1.88 -20.10 -14.83
N PRO A 16 3.18 -20.27 -14.57
CA PRO A 16 3.71 -21.44 -13.88
C PRO A 16 3.44 -21.34 -12.37
N LEU A 17 3.01 -22.43 -11.78
CA LEU A 17 2.88 -22.60 -10.34
C LEU A 17 4.15 -23.29 -9.82
N PHE A 18 5.04 -22.53 -9.25
CA PHE A 18 6.30 -23.03 -8.67
C PHE A 18 6.23 -23.03 -7.14
N SER A 19 7.05 -23.86 -6.51
CA SER A 19 7.19 -23.89 -5.05
C SER A 19 8.37 -22.98 -4.63
N TYR A 20 8.13 -22.05 -3.74
CA TYR A 20 9.19 -21.18 -3.18
C TYR A 20 10.29 -21.97 -2.47
N HIS A 21 9.96 -23.15 -1.95
CA HIS A 21 10.96 -24.02 -1.33
C HIS A 21 12.05 -24.50 -2.30
N TYR A 22 11.67 -24.76 -3.56
CA TYR A 22 12.59 -25.27 -4.58
C TYR A 22 13.15 -24.17 -5.49
N TYR A 23 12.52 -23.02 -5.54
CA TYR A 23 12.82 -21.91 -6.44
C TYR A 23 12.88 -20.59 -5.66
N SER A 24 13.65 -20.59 -4.55
CA SER A 24 13.77 -19.42 -3.64
C SER A 24 14.35 -18.21 -4.34
N ASP A 25 15.30 -18.41 -5.26
CA ASP A 25 15.91 -17.35 -6.05
C ASP A 25 14.90 -16.64 -6.98
N LEU A 26 13.94 -17.38 -7.54
CA LEU A 26 12.85 -16.78 -8.31
C LEU A 26 11.91 -15.97 -7.42
N PHE A 27 11.63 -16.46 -6.21
CA PHE A 27 10.86 -15.70 -5.22
C PHE A 27 11.58 -14.41 -4.80
N GLU A 28 12.87 -14.49 -4.49
CA GLU A 28 13.69 -13.32 -4.13
C GLU A 28 13.76 -12.30 -5.27
N ALA A 29 13.93 -12.78 -6.51
CA ALA A 29 13.97 -11.94 -7.70
C ALA A 29 12.67 -11.12 -7.90
N MET A 30 11.51 -11.64 -7.46
CA MET A 30 10.23 -10.93 -7.53
C MET A 30 10.26 -9.61 -6.72
N TYR A 31 11.05 -9.55 -5.65
CA TYR A 31 11.23 -8.35 -4.83
C TYR A 31 12.44 -7.53 -5.24
N GLU A 32 13.35 -8.08 -6.03
CA GLU A 32 14.58 -7.41 -6.42
C GLU A 32 14.38 -6.48 -7.62
N SER A 33 13.92 -7.02 -8.74
CA SER A 33 13.49 -6.24 -9.91
C SER A 33 12.63 -7.08 -10.87
N ASP A 34 11.79 -6.39 -11.63
CA ASP A 34 10.96 -7.03 -12.67
C ASP A 34 11.82 -7.71 -13.74
N GLU A 35 12.92 -7.08 -14.16
CA GLU A 35 13.83 -7.59 -15.20
C GLU A 35 14.53 -8.89 -14.74
N LYS A 36 14.99 -8.90 -13.49
CA LYS A 36 15.64 -10.11 -12.91
C LYS A 36 14.64 -11.25 -12.80
N PHE A 37 13.43 -10.95 -12.32
CA PHE A 37 12.37 -11.94 -12.23
C PHE A 37 12.01 -12.51 -13.60
N GLU A 38 11.77 -11.65 -14.61
CA GLU A 38 11.40 -12.06 -15.97
C GLU A 38 12.51 -12.92 -16.62
N SER A 39 13.77 -12.51 -16.48
CA SER A 39 14.92 -13.24 -16.99
C SER A 39 15.06 -14.63 -16.35
N LEU A 40 14.96 -14.70 -15.03
CA LEU A 40 15.08 -15.95 -14.29
C LEU A 40 13.88 -16.88 -14.55
N LEU A 41 12.68 -16.34 -14.62
CA LEU A 41 11.48 -17.08 -14.97
C LEU A 41 11.60 -17.70 -16.36
N HIS A 42 12.05 -16.92 -17.35
CA HIS A 42 12.28 -17.40 -18.72
C HIS A 42 13.30 -18.55 -18.75
N LYS A 43 14.42 -18.42 -18.03
CA LYS A 43 15.43 -19.46 -17.89
C LYS A 43 14.84 -20.75 -17.30
N TYR A 44 14.02 -20.64 -16.25
CA TYR A 44 13.35 -21.79 -15.67
C TYR A 44 12.39 -22.47 -16.66
N GLU A 45 11.59 -21.68 -17.36
CA GLU A 45 10.61 -22.21 -18.31
C GLU A 45 11.24 -22.90 -19.51
N THR A 46 12.41 -22.41 -20.00
CA THR A 46 13.03 -22.90 -21.24
C THR A 46 14.11 -23.95 -21.02
N GLU A 47 14.90 -23.82 -19.95
CA GLU A 47 16.12 -24.62 -19.77
C GLU A 47 15.98 -25.65 -18.65
N ILE A 48 15.33 -25.28 -17.55
CA ILE A 48 15.38 -26.08 -16.31
C ILE A 48 14.14 -26.96 -16.19
N TRP A 49 12.93 -26.40 -16.24
CA TRP A 49 11.72 -27.17 -15.98
C TRP A 49 11.40 -28.23 -17.03
N PRO A 50 11.62 -28.04 -18.33
CA PRO A 50 11.42 -29.10 -19.31
C PRO A 50 12.26 -30.34 -19.06
N ASN A 51 13.43 -30.16 -18.43
CA ASN A 51 14.40 -31.23 -18.16
C ASN A 51 14.32 -31.77 -16.72
N ASN A 52 13.48 -31.19 -15.86
CA ASN A 52 13.35 -31.61 -14.47
C ASN A 52 12.24 -32.63 -14.27
N ASN A 53 12.61 -33.91 -14.12
CA ASN A 53 11.66 -35.00 -13.91
C ASN A 53 11.14 -35.09 -12.46
N PHE A 54 11.77 -34.43 -11.49
CA PHE A 54 11.40 -34.51 -10.07
C PHE A 54 10.29 -33.52 -9.69
N TYR A 55 10.23 -32.32 -10.29
CA TYR A 55 9.29 -31.28 -9.93
C TYR A 55 8.56 -30.75 -11.17
N LYS A 56 7.45 -31.39 -11.51
CA LYS A 56 6.60 -30.93 -12.60
C LYS A 56 5.90 -29.63 -12.22
N VAL A 57 6.33 -28.53 -12.80
CA VAL A 57 5.66 -27.25 -12.66
C VAL A 57 4.30 -27.31 -13.35
N LYS A 58 3.25 -27.01 -12.60
CA LYS A 58 1.89 -26.88 -13.13
C LYS A 58 1.71 -25.51 -13.78
N TYR A 59 1.02 -25.47 -14.90
CA TYR A 59 0.68 -24.24 -15.58
C TYR A 59 -0.83 -24.02 -15.55
N LEU A 60 -1.26 -22.84 -15.14
CA LEU A 60 -2.64 -22.37 -15.27
C LEU A 60 -2.68 -21.16 -16.21
N ASN A 61 -3.84 -20.89 -16.80
CA ASN A 61 -4.02 -19.64 -17.52
C ASN A 61 -4.05 -18.47 -16.53
N ALA A 62 -3.25 -17.42 -16.76
CA ALA A 62 -3.15 -16.29 -15.85
C ALA A 62 -4.49 -15.55 -15.68
N ARG A 63 -5.32 -15.47 -16.75
CA ARG A 63 -6.67 -14.90 -16.66
C ARG A 63 -7.61 -15.73 -15.79
N ASP A 64 -7.48 -17.06 -15.78
CA ASP A 64 -8.33 -17.91 -14.95
C ASP A 64 -7.97 -17.74 -13.47
N ILE A 65 -6.69 -17.53 -13.15
CA ILE A 65 -6.24 -17.19 -11.79
C ILE A 65 -6.88 -15.88 -11.33
N ILE A 66 -6.80 -14.81 -12.14
CA ILE A 66 -7.42 -13.51 -11.80
C ILE A 66 -8.94 -13.62 -11.70
N LYS A 67 -9.60 -14.34 -12.60
CA LYS A 67 -11.05 -14.54 -12.54
C LYS A 67 -11.47 -15.26 -11.25
N LEU A 68 -10.72 -16.28 -10.82
CA LEU A 68 -10.96 -16.98 -9.57
C LEU A 68 -10.76 -16.04 -8.38
N HIS A 69 -9.69 -15.24 -8.39
CA HIS A 69 -9.42 -14.24 -7.37
C HIS A 69 -10.56 -13.21 -7.27
N LEU A 70 -10.95 -12.60 -8.38
CA LEU A 70 -12.05 -11.61 -8.42
C LEU A 70 -13.38 -12.22 -7.98
N LYS A 71 -13.65 -13.48 -8.35
CA LYS A 71 -14.84 -14.18 -7.87
C LYS A 71 -14.83 -14.32 -6.36
N GLU A 72 -13.71 -14.76 -5.78
CA GLU A 72 -13.54 -14.92 -4.34
C GLU A 72 -13.67 -13.57 -3.61
N GLU A 73 -13.10 -12.51 -4.17
CA GLU A 73 -13.22 -11.15 -3.64
C GLU A 73 -14.69 -10.67 -3.61
N LEU A 74 -15.43 -10.87 -4.71
CA LEU A 74 -16.84 -10.51 -4.80
C LEU A 74 -17.73 -11.32 -3.86
N GLU A 75 -17.46 -12.62 -3.69
CA GLU A 75 -18.27 -13.51 -2.87
C GLU A 75 -17.98 -13.38 -1.37
N THR A 76 -16.73 -13.14 -1.00
CA THR A 76 -16.30 -13.18 0.41
C THR A 76 -15.72 -11.87 0.95
N GLY A 77 -15.23 -10.98 0.09
CA GLY A 77 -14.52 -9.76 0.47
C GLY A 77 -13.17 -10.00 1.17
N ARG A 78 -12.61 -11.21 1.08
CA ARG A 78 -11.41 -11.62 1.82
C ARG A 78 -10.14 -11.74 0.99
N ALA A 79 -10.27 -11.72 -0.33
CA ALA A 79 -9.13 -11.75 -1.23
C ALA A 79 -8.70 -10.32 -1.57
N TYR A 80 -7.41 -10.02 -1.39
CA TYR A 80 -6.85 -8.70 -1.65
C TYR A 80 -5.76 -8.78 -2.70
N GLU A 81 -5.69 -7.79 -3.58
CA GLU A 81 -4.62 -7.66 -4.57
C GLU A 81 -3.50 -6.77 -4.07
N PHE A 82 -2.26 -7.22 -4.23
CA PHE A 82 -1.07 -6.46 -3.92
C PHE A 82 -0.07 -6.52 -5.07
N ASN A 83 0.15 -5.39 -5.73
CA ASN A 83 1.09 -5.28 -6.84
C ASN A 83 2.48 -4.90 -6.33
N ILE A 84 3.31 -5.89 -6.03
CA ILE A 84 4.62 -5.69 -5.42
C ILE A 84 5.57 -4.85 -6.27
N SER A 85 5.49 -4.96 -7.59
CA SER A 85 6.31 -4.16 -8.52
C SER A 85 5.99 -2.68 -8.43
N GLU A 86 4.70 -2.32 -8.47
CA GLU A 86 4.27 -0.91 -8.38
C GLU A 86 4.55 -0.33 -7.00
N VAL A 87 4.32 -1.11 -5.95
CA VAL A 87 4.62 -0.71 -4.58
C VAL A 87 6.10 -0.33 -4.43
N ASN A 88 7.02 -1.19 -4.88
CA ASN A 88 8.45 -0.93 -4.77
C ASN A 88 8.96 0.13 -5.76
N ARG A 89 8.22 0.40 -6.84
CA ARG A 89 8.54 1.48 -7.79
C ARG A 89 8.20 2.87 -7.23
N HIS A 90 7.12 2.95 -6.44
CA HIS A 90 6.56 4.21 -5.95
C HIS A 90 6.78 4.48 -4.47
N THR A 91 7.42 3.57 -3.73
CA THR A 91 7.72 3.79 -2.32
C THR A 91 8.72 4.93 -2.11
N SER A 92 8.53 5.70 -1.04
CA SER A 92 9.50 6.70 -0.56
C SER A 92 10.59 6.12 0.35
N PHE A 93 10.45 4.85 0.75
CA PHE A 93 11.43 4.16 1.59
C PHE A 93 12.62 3.66 0.74
N LYS A 94 13.80 3.61 1.35
CA LYS A 94 14.99 2.99 0.74
C LYS A 94 14.94 1.47 0.78
N GLU A 95 14.32 0.95 1.83
CA GLU A 95 14.15 -0.49 2.05
C GLU A 95 13.01 -1.02 1.18
N LYS A 96 13.13 -2.28 0.78
CA LYS A 96 12.10 -2.96 0.00
C LYS A 96 10.88 -3.30 0.86
N ILE A 97 9.73 -3.23 0.21
CA ILE A 97 8.45 -3.62 0.75
C ILE A 97 8.16 -5.05 0.30
N TYR A 98 7.88 -5.94 1.23
CA TYR A 98 7.62 -7.35 0.96
C TYR A 98 6.15 -7.71 1.05
N GLN A 99 5.39 -7.00 1.87
CA GLN A 99 3.98 -7.29 2.13
C GLN A 99 3.26 -6.06 2.66
N SER A 100 1.94 -6.17 2.79
CA SER A 100 1.08 -5.20 3.44
C SER A 100 0.41 -5.83 4.67
N ASN A 101 -0.36 -5.04 5.41
CA ASN A 101 -1.23 -5.52 6.48
C ASN A 101 -2.49 -6.22 5.91
N LEU A 102 -3.37 -6.70 6.79
CA LEU A 102 -4.58 -7.45 6.42
C LEU A 102 -5.48 -6.68 5.44
N CYS A 103 -5.70 -5.38 5.66
CA CYS A 103 -6.58 -4.56 4.79
C CYS A 103 -5.84 -3.93 3.59
N THR A 104 -4.54 -4.18 3.43
CA THR A 104 -3.69 -3.76 2.29
C THR A 104 -3.50 -2.22 2.17
N GLU A 105 -3.85 -1.46 3.22
CA GLU A 105 -3.69 0.00 3.25
C GLU A 105 -2.32 0.47 3.74
N ILE A 106 -1.54 -0.40 4.43
CA ILE A 106 -0.24 -0.03 4.99
C ILE A 106 0.88 -0.64 4.15
N VAL A 107 1.71 0.23 3.59
CA VAL A 107 2.80 -0.13 2.69
C VAL A 107 4.11 0.40 3.26
N GLN A 108 4.75 -0.41 4.10
CA GLN A 108 5.95 -0.05 4.85
C GLN A 108 6.95 -1.21 4.86
N PRO A 109 8.27 -0.93 4.96
CA PRO A 109 9.26 -1.97 5.08
C PRO A 109 9.14 -2.70 6.43
N THR A 110 9.48 -3.97 6.42
CA THR A 110 9.58 -4.83 7.61
C THR A 110 10.90 -5.58 7.59
N LYS A 111 11.40 -5.96 8.76
CA LYS A 111 12.60 -6.78 8.90
C LYS A 111 12.32 -7.94 9.85
N GLY A 112 12.56 -9.16 9.37
CA GLY A 112 12.36 -10.37 10.16
C GLY A 112 13.30 -10.46 11.37
N TYR A 113 12.84 -11.15 12.41
CA TYR A 113 13.63 -11.51 13.58
C TYR A 113 14.14 -12.95 13.44
N SER A 114 15.31 -13.24 13.98
CA SER A 114 15.88 -14.59 13.95
C SER A 114 15.12 -15.56 14.89
N SER A 115 14.49 -15.02 15.93
CA SER A 115 13.67 -15.79 16.89
C SER A 115 12.61 -14.92 17.55
N ILE A 116 11.54 -15.54 18.06
CA ILE A 116 10.47 -14.84 18.76
C ILE A 116 10.94 -14.16 20.07
N THR A 117 12.01 -14.67 20.67
CA THR A 117 12.57 -14.09 21.91
C THR A 117 13.18 -12.71 21.71
N GLU A 118 13.57 -12.37 20.47
CA GLU A 118 14.10 -11.05 20.13
C GLU A 118 13.06 -9.93 20.21
N LEU A 119 11.77 -10.25 20.15
CA LEU A 119 10.69 -9.27 20.34
C LEU A 119 10.73 -8.59 21.72
N TYR A 120 11.33 -9.24 22.70
CA TYR A 120 11.45 -8.75 24.09
C TYR A 120 12.80 -8.10 24.40
N LYS A 121 13.71 -8.06 23.42
CA LYS A 121 15.01 -7.39 23.54
C LYS A 121 14.93 -5.99 22.95
N HIS A 122 15.78 -5.09 23.44
CA HIS A 122 15.91 -3.72 22.90
C HIS A 122 16.90 -3.61 21.73
N GLU A 123 17.22 -4.72 21.06
CA GLU A 123 18.16 -4.75 19.94
C GLU A 123 17.45 -4.50 18.63
N GLU A 124 18.12 -3.80 17.72
CA GLU A 124 17.62 -3.44 16.37
C GLU A 124 17.72 -4.60 15.37
N SER A 125 17.48 -5.84 15.81
CA SER A 125 17.66 -7.04 14.97
C SER A 125 16.58 -7.22 13.92
N GLY A 126 15.37 -6.72 14.18
CA GLY A 126 14.22 -6.79 13.30
C GLY A 126 13.38 -5.52 13.37
N GLU A 127 12.30 -5.48 12.58
CA GLU A 127 11.40 -4.32 12.50
C GLU A 127 9.97 -4.75 12.23
N ILE A 128 9.04 -4.35 13.10
CA ILE A 128 7.59 -4.54 12.91
C ILE A 128 6.99 -3.20 12.55
N SER A 129 6.49 -3.07 11.34
CA SER A 129 5.85 -1.84 10.88
C SER A 129 4.56 -1.57 11.62
N LEU A 130 4.41 -0.32 12.06
CA LEU A 130 3.21 0.20 12.69
C LEU A 130 2.80 1.49 11.98
N CYS A 131 1.49 1.72 11.89
CA CYS A 131 0.94 2.98 11.43
C CYS A 131 -0.15 3.43 12.39
N THR A 132 0.04 4.60 12.99
CA THR A 132 -0.97 5.25 13.82
C THR A 132 -1.89 6.06 12.92
N LEU A 133 -3.20 5.73 12.93
CA LEU A 133 -4.16 6.22 11.96
C LEU A 133 -5.07 7.31 12.53
N SER A 134 -5.35 8.32 11.71
CA SER A 134 -6.39 9.32 11.90
C SER A 134 -7.09 9.66 10.59
N ALA A 135 -8.15 10.45 10.62
CA ALA A 135 -8.82 10.92 9.41
C ALA A 135 -9.45 12.30 9.60
N ILE A 136 -9.37 13.13 8.56
CA ILE A 136 -10.05 14.42 8.49
C ILE A 136 -11.49 14.20 8.03
N ASN A 137 -12.47 14.60 8.84
CA ASN A 137 -13.86 14.58 8.41
C ASN A 137 -14.16 15.80 7.54
N VAL A 138 -13.97 15.66 6.23
CA VAL A 138 -14.12 16.78 5.27
C VAL A 138 -15.56 17.30 5.19
N ASN A 139 -16.57 16.49 5.57
CA ASN A 139 -17.96 16.96 5.63
C ASN A 139 -18.20 18.04 6.70
N ARG A 140 -17.30 18.17 7.67
CA ARG A 140 -17.36 19.20 8.73
C ARG A 140 -16.61 20.48 8.38
N ILE A 141 -15.90 20.49 7.27
CA ILE A 141 -15.23 21.67 6.75
C ILE A 141 -16.21 22.39 5.80
N ASN A 142 -16.35 23.69 5.95
CA ASN A 142 -17.13 24.52 5.04
C ASN A 142 -16.26 24.84 3.82
N PHE A 143 -16.49 24.15 2.70
CA PHE A 143 -15.79 24.39 1.46
C PHE A 143 -16.40 25.58 0.72
N THR A 144 -15.60 26.61 0.53
CA THR A 144 -15.93 27.79 -0.28
C THR A 144 -14.95 27.88 -1.47
N PHE A 145 -15.39 28.52 -2.55
CA PHE A 145 -14.67 28.53 -3.82
C PHE A 145 -14.46 29.96 -4.30
N LYS A 146 -13.37 30.17 -5.03
CA LYS A 146 -13.10 31.37 -5.82
C LYS A 146 -13.90 31.32 -7.13
N ASP A 147 -14.01 32.45 -7.83
CA ASP A 147 -14.73 32.56 -9.10
C ASP A 147 -14.20 31.61 -10.20
N ASN A 148 -12.91 31.27 -10.14
CA ASN A 148 -12.28 30.31 -11.04
C ASN A 148 -12.51 28.84 -10.66
N GLY A 149 -13.29 28.54 -9.60
CA GLY A 149 -13.58 27.21 -9.11
C GLY A 149 -12.45 26.55 -8.29
N ASP A 150 -11.43 27.28 -7.88
CA ASP A 150 -10.45 26.84 -6.91
C ASP A 150 -10.95 27.02 -5.47
N PHE A 151 -10.37 26.30 -4.52
CA PHE A 151 -10.68 26.52 -3.11
C PHE A 151 -10.33 27.94 -2.67
N SER A 152 -11.22 28.53 -1.86
CA SER A 152 -10.92 29.85 -1.26
C SER A 152 -9.76 29.76 -0.27
N ASP A 153 -9.13 30.89 0.02
CA ASP A 153 -8.04 30.97 0.98
C ASP A 153 -8.51 30.54 2.39
N GLU A 154 -9.76 30.83 2.75
CA GLU A 154 -10.36 30.38 4.00
C GLU A 154 -10.43 28.85 4.07
N THR A 155 -10.87 28.20 2.99
CA THR A 155 -10.91 26.73 2.91
C THR A 155 -9.51 26.13 3.03
N LEU A 156 -8.52 26.69 2.31
CA LEU A 156 -7.13 26.21 2.34
C LEU A 156 -6.55 26.30 3.76
N LEU A 157 -6.66 27.45 4.41
CA LEU A 157 -6.16 27.66 5.77
C LEU A 157 -6.82 26.73 6.78
N LYS A 158 -8.15 26.57 6.70
CA LYS A 158 -8.89 25.70 7.61
C LYS A 158 -8.52 24.24 7.42
N TYR A 159 -8.32 23.80 6.18
CA TYR A 159 -7.91 22.45 5.87
C TYR A 159 -6.50 22.15 6.39
N GLU A 160 -5.56 23.07 6.15
CA GLU A 160 -4.19 22.96 6.68
C GLU A 160 -4.15 22.90 8.20
N GLU A 161 -4.97 23.73 8.88
CA GLU A 161 -5.10 23.70 10.33
C GLU A 161 -5.57 22.33 10.84
N CYS A 162 -6.59 21.75 10.20
CA CYS A 162 -7.10 20.42 10.54
C CYS A 162 -6.02 19.35 10.35
N CYS A 163 -5.25 19.39 9.27
CA CYS A 163 -4.14 18.47 9.02
C CYS A 163 -3.03 18.62 10.06
N LEU A 164 -2.69 19.84 10.42
CA LEU A 164 -1.70 20.10 11.48
C LEU A 164 -2.11 19.52 12.82
N TYR A 165 -3.36 19.71 13.24
CA TYR A 165 -3.85 19.11 14.49
C TYR A 165 -3.89 17.58 14.41
N ALA A 166 -4.33 17.00 13.28
CA ALA A 166 -4.32 15.57 13.09
C ALA A 166 -2.91 14.98 13.18
N ALA A 167 -1.92 15.62 12.53
CA ALA A 167 -0.52 15.21 12.61
C ALA A 167 0.01 15.28 14.06
N LYS A 168 -0.21 16.40 14.77
CA LYS A 168 0.21 16.55 16.16
C LYS A 168 -0.42 15.53 17.10
N ILE A 169 -1.71 15.20 16.92
CA ILE A 169 -2.40 14.19 17.74
C ILE A 169 -1.80 12.81 17.48
N VAL A 170 -1.59 12.44 16.21
CA VAL A 170 -1.01 11.14 15.86
C VAL A 170 0.43 11.03 16.37
N ASP A 171 1.22 12.07 16.24
CA ASP A 171 2.59 12.14 16.72
C ASP A 171 2.65 11.97 18.25
N TYR A 172 1.78 12.67 18.97
CA TYR A 172 1.64 12.52 20.43
C TYR A 172 1.23 11.09 20.82
N VAL A 173 0.30 10.47 20.08
CA VAL A 173 -0.12 9.08 20.34
C VAL A 173 1.05 8.11 20.16
N ILE A 174 1.94 8.33 19.18
CA ILE A 174 3.14 7.50 19.00
C ILE A 174 4.04 7.53 20.24
N ASP A 175 4.16 8.66 20.91
CA ASP A 175 4.99 8.76 22.11
C ASP A 175 4.32 8.16 23.36
N GLU A 176 3.03 8.35 23.52
CA GLU A 176 2.28 8.02 24.74
C GLU A 176 1.65 6.61 24.72
N MET A 177 1.60 5.95 23.55
CA MET A 177 1.00 4.62 23.45
C MET A 177 1.74 3.59 24.30
N ASN A 178 0.99 2.73 24.98
CA ASN A 178 1.54 1.60 25.70
C ASN A 178 1.81 0.44 24.75
N TYR A 179 3.07 0.24 24.40
CA TYR A 179 3.50 -0.81 23.48
C TYR A 179 3.71 -2.14 24.24
N PRO A 180 3.10 -3.26 23.79
CA PRO A 180 3.25 -4.55 24.46
C PRO A 180 4.65 -5.16 24.32
N PHE A 181 5.43 -4.74 23.31
CA PHE A 181 6.79 -5.22 23.08
C PHE A 181 7.74 -4.04 22.85
N PRO A 182 8.98 -4.10 23.39
CA PRO A 182 9.99 -3.04 23.18
C PRO A 182 10.24 -2.73 21.71
N GLN A 183 10.23 -3.75 20.85
CA GLN A 183 10.50 -3.62 19.43
C GLN A 183 9.40 -2.83 18.69
N LEU A 184 8.15 -2.94 19.12
CA LEU A 184 7.06 -2.12 18.57
C LEU A 184 7.26 -0.64 18.90
N LYS A 185 7.64 -0.35 20.16
CA LYS A 185 7.94 1.01 20.60
C LYS A 185 9.11 1.58 19.81
N PHE A 186 10.19 0.81 19.69
CA PHE A 186 11.38 1.21 18.91
C PHE A 186 11.01 1.56 17.46
N THR A 187 10.32 0.66 16.76
CA THR A 187 9.92 0.91 15.37
C THR A 187 8.98 2.10 15.24
N ALA A 188 7.95 2.19 16.10
CA ALA A 188 7.00 3.29 16.06
C ALA A 188 7.67 4.66 16.26
N GLN A 189 8.56 4.76 17.26
CA GLN A 189 9.22 6.02 17.59
C GLN A 189 10.37 6.38 16.63
N SER A 190 11.07 5.39 16.07
CA SER A 190 12.15 5.66 15.10
C SER A 190 11.62 6.01 13.71
N ARG A 191 10.53 5.38 13.27
CA ARG A 191 9.92 5.64 11.95
C ARG A 191 8.89 6.77 11.98
N ARG A 192 8.15 6.92 13.08
CA ARG A 192 7.07 7.90 13.27
C ARG A 192 6.08 7.92 12.10
N ASN A 193 5.69 6.74 11.62
CA ASN A 193 4.79 6.61 10.50
C ASN A 193 3.36 6.99 10.89
N MET A 194 2.79 7.95 10.18
CA MET A 194 1.45 8.49 10.42
C MET A 194 0.56 8.22 9.21
N GLY A 195 -0.66 7.75 9.46
CA GLY A 195 -1.70 7.65 8.44
C GLY A 195 -2.79 8.68 8.70
N ILE A 196 -2.92 9.69 7.84
CA ILE A 196 -3.95 10.72 7.95
C ILE A 196 -4.81 10.66 6.69
N GLY A 197 -5.98 10.05 6.82
CA GLY A 197 -6.92 9.85 5.72
C GLY A 197 -8.01 10.91 5.63
N ILE A 198 -8.97 10.66 4.73
CA ILE A 198 -10.16 11.48 4.54
C ILE A 198 -11.40 10.67 4.88
N ASN A 199 -12.29 11.24 5.67
CA ASN A 199 -13.58 10.69 6.03
C ASN A 199 -14.72 11.64 5.60
N GLY A 200 -15.90 11.10 5.26
CA GLY A 200 -17.08 11.90 4.92
C GLY A 200 -17.10 12.46 3.49
N LEU A 201 -16.23 11.98 2.58
CA LEU A 201 -16.16 12.46 1.20
C LEU A 201 -17.47 12.29 0.44
N ALA A 202 -18.14 11.14 0.54
CA ALA A 202 -19.41 10.90 -0.13
C ALA A 202 -20.49 11.90 0.30
N HIS A 203 -20.56 12.22 1.58
CA HIS A 203 -21.49 13.21 2.11
C HIS A 203 -21.16 14.63 1.65
N LEU A 204 -19.87 15.00 1.63
CA LEU A 204 -19.45 16.30 1.09
C LEU A 204 -19.80 16.44 -0.39
N MET A 205 -19.53 15.43 -1.20
CA MET A 205 -19.89 15.42 -2.63
C MET A 205 -21.39 15.55 -2.84
N ALA A 206 -22.19 14.86 -2.03
CA ALA A 206 -23.66 15.00 -2.06
C ALA A 206 -24.11 16.41 -1.72
N LYS A 207 -23.53 17.05 -0.71
CA LYS A 207 -23.81 18.47 -0.37
C LYS A 207 -23.46 19.44 -1.51
N LEU A 208 -22.39 19.17 -2.23
CA LEU A 208 -21.94 19.95 -3.37
C LEU A 208 -22.63 19.57 -4.67
N ASN A 209 -23.59 18.62 -4.63
CA ASN A 209 -24.28 18.06 -5.80
C ASN A 209 -23.32 17.52 -6.87
N LEU A 210 -22.22 16.89 -6.44
CA LEU A 210 -21.19 16.30 -7.31
C LEU A 210 -21.40 14.77 -7.37
N LYS A 211 -21.31 14.22 -8.58
CA LYS A 211 -21.30 12.76 -8.80
C LYS A 211 -19.87 12.25 -8.96
N TYR A 212 -19.54 11.08 -8.40
CA TYR A 212 -18.23 10.46 -8.53
C TYR A 212 -17.78 10.25 -9.99
N SER A 213 -18.72 9.97 -10.88
CA SER A 213 -18.43 9.68 -12.30
C SER A 213 -18.50 10.92 -13.20
N SER A 214 -18.82 12.11 -12.66
CA SER A 214 -18.86 13.34 -13.45
C SER A 214 -17.47 13.98 -13.55
N SER A 215 -17.23 14.75 -14.61
CA SER A 215 -15.99 15.51 -14.79
C SER A 215 -15.73 16.48 -13.62
N GLU A 216 -16.79 17.14 -13.14
CA GLU A 216 -16.74 18.07 -12.01
C GLU A 216 -16.37 17.34 -10.71
N GLY A 217 -16.98 16.16 -10.48
CA GLY A 217 -16.67 15.33 -9.32
C GLY A 217 -15.23 14.82 -9.33
N ILE A 218 -14.75 14.33 -10.47
CA ILE A 218 -13.38 13.88 -10.64
C ILE A 218 -12.39 15.04 -10.40
N ASN A 219 -12.66 16.23 -10.99
CA ASN A 219 -11.81 17.39 -10.80
C ASN A 219 -11.81 17.88 -9.34
N PHE A 220 -12.97 17.86 -8.66
CA PHE A 220 -13.06 18.18 -7.24
C PHE A 220 -12.20 17.24 -6.39
N ILE A 221 -12.33 15.91 -6.60
CA ILE A 221 -11.54 14.89 -5.88
C ILE A 221 -10.04 15.10 -6.15
N HIS A 222 -9.66 15.39 -7.39
CA HIS A 222 -8.27 15.67 -7.73
C HIS A 222 -7.72 16.86 -6.94
N LYS A 223 -8.42 17.99 -6.94
CA LYS A 223 -8.03 19.19 -6.18
C LYS A 223 -8.00 18.92 -4.67
N LEU A 224 -8.97 18.20 -4.13
CA LEU A 224 -9.01 17.83 -2.72
C LEU A 224 -7.85 16.92 -2.34
N SER A 225 -7.50 15.96 -3.19
CA SER A 225 -6.37 15.05 -2.95
C SER A 225 -5.03 15.78 -2.99
N GLU A 226 -4.87 16.73 -3.91
CA GLU A 226 -3.70 17.60 -3.97
C GLU A 226 -3.56 18.45 -2.70
N LEU A 227 -4.64 19.12 -2.28
CA LEU A 227 -4.69 19.90 -1.04
C LEU A 227 -4.36 19.03 0.17
N HIS A 228 -4.95 17.81 0.25
CA HIS A 228 -4.70 16.89 1.35
C HIS A 228 -3.23 16.48 1.40
N SER A 229 -2.67 16.03 0.28
CA SER A 229 -1.26 15.66 0.18
C SER A 229 -0.33 16.81 0.59
N PHE A 230 -0.56 18.00 0.07
CA PHE A 230 0.21 19.20 0.44
C PHE A 230 0.12 19.49 1.95
N ALA A 231 -1.11 19.52 2.50
CA ALA A 231 -1.34 19.91 3.89
C ALA A 231 -0.74 18.92 4.89
N ILE A 232 -0.82 17.60 4.63
CA ILE A 232 -0.22 16.60 5.52
C ILE A 232 1.32 16.61 5.45
N HIS A 233 1.91 16.81 4.26
CA HIS A 233 3.36 16.93 4.14
C HIS A 233 3.85 18.21 4.84
N LYS A 234 3.17 19.35 4.68
CA LYS A 234 3.46 20.58 5.40
C LYS A 234 3.34 20.41 6.92
N ALA A 235 2.34 19.66 7.39
CA ALA A 235 2.13 19.41 8.82
C ALA A 235 3.19 18.47 9.43
N SER A 236 3.89 17.68 8.61
CA SER A 236 4.95 16.76 9.06
C SER A 236 6.34 17.38 9.14
N LEU A 237 6.51 18.63 8.68
CA LEU A 237 7.74 19.41 8.77
C LEU A 237 7.86 20.14 10.11
#